data_e969b20452429c135664d2708389c30f
#
_entry.id   e969b20452429c135664d2708389c30f
#
_cell.length_a   1.000
_cell.length_b   1.000
_cell.length_c   1.000
_cell.angle_alpha   90.00
_cell.angle_beta   90.00
_cell.angle_gamma   90.00
#
_symmetry.space_group_name_H-M   'P 1'
#
loop_
_entity.id
_entity.type
_entity.pdbx_description
1 polymer ?
#
loop_
_entity_poly.entity_id
_entity_poly.type
_entity_poly.pdbx_seq_one_letter_code
_entity_poly.pdbx_strand_id
1 'polypeptide(L)'
;MRSEWNLHYAGWVIEDGQPDRSIGEIFDWFAITFWTEECLAKVNERSRSAVGVGDYRYRVVAEVTYTSDRACIIDFGLKATASSDRLPPECAPGDYVTGEVYLNLPLCTEVGPEEIFKTLAHRWQVNKISADLTPYVPHPHNPRHFLRDPSQIRYEELASTDSVKTHSYVLHCSEIVPE
;
A
#
# COMPACT_ATOMS: atom_id res chain seq x y z
N MET A 1 10.08 5.25 15.22
CA MET A 1 9.33 5.25 13.94
C MET A 1 9.20 3.79 13.51
N ARG A 2 8.10 3.36 12.91
CA ARG A 2 7.95 1.97 12.45
C ARG A 2 8.86 1.76 11.23
N SER A 3 9.65 0.70 11.24
CA SER A 3 10.52 0.33 10.12
C SER A 3 10.04 -0.89 9.35
N GLU A 4 8.97 -1.54 9.82
CA GLU A 4 8.41 -2.74 9.21
C GLU A 4 7.01 -2.47 8.68
N TRP A 5 6.77 -2.86 7.45
CA TRP A 5 5.54 -2.62 6.71
C TRP A 5 5.08 -3.87 5.97
N ASN A 6 3.79 -4.06 5.93
CA ASN A 6 3.15 -5.06 5.10
C ASN A 6 2.64 -4.36 3.84
N LEU A 7 3.07 -4.83 2.68
CA LEU A 7 2.78 -4.22 1.39
C LEU A 7 2.09 -5.24 0.50
N HIS A 8 0.99 -4.85 -0.11
CA HIS A 8 0.33 -5.68 -1.11
C HIS A 8 1.17 -5.69 -2.40
N TYR A 9 1.45 -6.88 -2.92
CA TYR A 9 2.09 -7.12 -4.20
C TYR A 9 1.17 -7.98 -5.06
N ALA A 10 0.52 -7.36 -6.02
CA ALA A 10 -0.46 -8.06 -6.83
C ALA A 10 0.20 -9.01 -7.83
N GLY A 11 -0.39 -10.20 -8.04
CA GLY A 11 0.13 -11.19 -8.99
C GLY A 11 0.21 -10.66 -10.43
N TRP A 12 -0.75 -9.83 -10.84
CA TRP A 12 -0.74 -9.22 -12.18
C TRP A 12 0.46 -8.26 -12.40
N VAL A 13 1.00 -7.66 -11.32
CA VAL A 13 2.21 -6.81 -11.41
C VAL A 13 3.42 -7.65 -11.84
N ILE A 14 3.49 -8.92 -11.39
CA ILE A 14 4.51 -9.87 -11.81
C ILE A 14 4.26 -10.31 -13.27
N GLU A 15 3.01 -10.60 -13.62
CA GLU A 15 2.61 -10.96 -14.97
C GLU A 15 2.92 -9.86 -15.99
N ASP A 16 2.86 -8.59 -15.59
CA ASP A 16 3.22 -7.43 -16.39
C ASP A 16 4.73 -7.10 -16.37
N GLY A 17 5.57 -8.02 -15.89
CA GLY A 17 7.02 -8.00 -16.06
C GLY A 17 7.81 -7.52 -14.84
N GLN A 18 7.17 -7.25 -13.69
CA GLN A 18 7.91 -7.04 -12.46
C GLN A 18 8.48 -8.37 -11.93
N PRO A 19 9.67 -8.36 -11.32
CA PRO A 19 10.30 -9.58 -10.87
C PRO A 19 9.56 -10.25 -9.72
N ASP A 20 9.66 -11.57 -9.65
CA ASP A 20 9.34 -12.31 -8.43
C ASP A 20 10.19 -11.81 -7.25
N ARG A 21 9.65 -11.93 -6.04
CA ARG A 21 10.30 -11.52 -4.79
C ARG A 21 10.66 -12.73 -3.95
N SER A 22 11.80 -12.63 -3.26
CA SER A 22 12.30 -13.69 -2.37
C SER A 22 12.61 -13.15 -0.98
N ILE A 23 12.51 -13.99 0.04
CA ILE A 23 12.91 -13.62 1.42
C ILE A 23 14.40 -13.27 1.43
N GLY A 24 14.75 -12.19 2.12
CA GLY A 24 16.11 -11.64 2.23
C GLY A 24 16.49 -10.72 1.07
N GLU A 25 15.70 -10.66 0.00
CA GLU A 25 15.95 -9.75 -1.12
C GLU A 25 15.88 -8.30 -0.67
N ILE A 26 16.80 -7.49 -1.23
CA ILE A 26 16.77 -6.03 -1.12
C ILE A 26 16.38 -5.47 -2.48
N PHE A 27 15.37 -4.60 -2.52
CA PHE A 27 14.92 -3.98 -3.74
C PHE A 27 14.55 -2.52 -3.53
N ASP A 28 14.72 -1.73 -4.58
CA ASP A 28 14.26 -0.35 -4.63
C ASP A 28 12.86 -0.29 -5.30
N TRP A 29 11.98 0.53 -4.75
CA TRP A 29 10.67 0.77 -5.33
C TRP A 29 10.39 2.26 -5.39
N PHE A 30 9.85 2.72 -6.50
CA PHE A 30 9.73 4.14 -6.85
C PHE A 30 8.66 4.88 -6.02
N ALA A 31 7.61 4.20 -5.56
CA ALA A 31 6.57 4.78 -4.70
C ALA A 31 5.70 3.70 -4.06
N ILE A 32 5.16 3.98 -2.89
CA ILE A 32 4.06 3.23 -2.30
C ILE A 32 2.76 3.96 -2.64
N THR A 33 1.76 3.22 -3.11
CA THR A 33 0.41 3.76 -3.26
C THR A 33 -0.48 3.31 -2.11
N PHE A 34 -1.51 4.09 -1.83
CA PHE A 34 -2.57 3.69 -0.92
C PHE A 34 -3.93 3.81 -1.59
N TRP A 35 -4.87 3.00 -1.16
CA TRP A 35 -6.29 3.21 -1.42
C TRP A 35 -7.07 3.14 -0.12
N THR A 36 -8.30 3.61 -0.14
CA THR A 36 -9.19 3.68 1.02
C THR A 36 -10.59 3.26 0.58
N GLU A 37 -11.36 2.64 1.45
CA GLU A 37 -12.78 2.38 1.20
C GLU A 37 -13.60 3.66 1.31
N GLU A 38 -13.26 4.49 2.30
CA GLU A 38 -13.88 5.79 2.54
C GLU A 38 -12.85 6.91 2.40
N CYS A 39 -13.28 8.10 2.07
CA CYS A 39 -12.43 9.28 2.05
C CYS A 39 -11.79 9.49 3.44
N LEU A 40 -10.52 9.86 3.46
CA LEU A 40 -9.87 10.21 4.73
C LEU A 40 -10.54 11.44 5.36
N ALA A 41 -10.55 11.51 6.67
CA ALA A 41 -11.15 12.61 7.41
C ALA A 41 -10.07 13.59 7.90
N LYS A 42 -10.33 14.92 7.76
CA LYS A 42 -9.42 15.94 8.31
C LYS A 42 -9.47 15.96 9.82
N VAL A 43 -8.31 16.08 10.46
CA VAL A 43 -8.16 16.13 11.93
C VAL A 43 -7.27 17.26 12.38
N ASN A 44 -7.43 17.66 13.65
CA ASN A 44 -6.60 18.69 14.28
C ASN A 44 -5.34 18.12 14.97
N GLU A 45 -5.27 16.80 15.11
CA GLU A 45 -4.09 16.12 15.63
C GLU A 45 -2.92 16.29 14.67
N ARG A 46 -1.74 16.64 15.20
CA ARG A 46 -0.53 16.89 14.40
C ARG A 46 0.58 15.88 14.70
N SER A 47 0.21 14.66 15.04
CA SER A 47 1.17 13.58 15.23
C SER A 47 0.98 12.50 14.18
N ARG A 48 2.04 12.19 13.44
CA ARG A 48 2.03 11.10 12.47
C ARG A 48 2.05 9.75 13.16
N SER A 49 1.15 8.85 12.77
CA SER A 49 1.10 7.50 13.31
C SER A 49 0.54 6.50 12.30
N ALA A 50 0.93 5.23 12.46
CA ALA A 50 0.39 4.12 11.71
C ALA A 50 0.26 2.88 12.61
N VAL A 51 -0.92 2.30 12.65
CA VAL A 51 -1.21 1.06 13.39
C VAL A 51 -1.74 0.02 12.41
N GLY A 52 -1.07 -1.12 12.30
CA GLY A 52 -1.56 -2.23 11.48
C GLY A 52 -2.87 -2.79 12.05
N VAL A 53 -3.88 -2.91 11.18
CA VAL A 53 -5.23 -3.40 11.55
C VAL A 53 -5.64 -4.64 10.74
N GLY A 54 -4.76 -5.14 9.90
CA GLY A 54 -4.91 -6.34 9.09
C GLY A 54 -3.81 -6.40 8.05
N ASP A 55 -3.70 -7.46 7.32
CA ASP A 55 -2.71 -7.76 6.25
C ASP A 55 -1.77 -6.59 5.88
N TYR A 56 -2.14 -5.81 4.86
CA TYR A 56 -1.47 -4.58 4.42
C TYR A 56 -2.32 -3.32 4.71
N ARG A 57 -3.21 -3.39 5.70
CA ARG A 57 -4.14 -2.33 6.12
C ARG A 57 -3.65 -1.64 7.39
N TYR A 58 -3.71 -0.33 7.39
CA TYR A 58 -3.24 0.52 8.49
C TYR A 58 -4.27 1.58 8.82
N ARG A 59 -4.48 1.82 10.11
CA ARG A 59 -5.13 3.04 10.58
C ARG A 59 -4.04 4.09 10.79
N VAL A 60 -4.20 5.25 10.13
CA VAL A 60 -3.17 6.28 10.10
C VAL A 60 -3.68 7.62 10.62
N VAL A 61 -2.77 8.40 11.17
CA VAL A 61 -2.83 9.87 11.22
C VAL A 61 -1.66 10.35 10.37
N ALA A 62 -1.94 11.10 9.31
CA ALA A 62 -0.98 11.46 8.28
C ALA A 62 -0.99 12.95 7.99
N GLU A 63 0.18 13.53 7.74
CA GLU A 63 0.33 14.87 7.20
C GLU A 63 0.14 14.82 5.68
N VAL A 64 -0.69 15.69 5.12
CA VAL A 64 -0.76 15.92 3.67
C VAL A 64 0.46 16.72 3.26
N THR A 65 1.35 16.13 2.48
CA THR A 65 2.60 16.79 2.05
C THR A 65 2.53 17.35 0.64
N TYR A 66 1.58 16.85 -0.17
CA TYR A 66 1.32 17.32 -1.53
C TYR A 66 -0.13 17.05 -1.92
N THR A 67 -0.69 17.94 -2.73
CA THR A 67 -1.98 17.74 -3.40
C THR A 67 -2.00 18.47 -4.75
N SER A 68 -2.67 17.85 -5.73
CA SER A 68 -2.96 18.40 -7.05
C SER A 68 -4.37 17.93 -7.48
N ASP A 69 -4.79 18.29 -8.68
CA ASP A 69 -6.09 17.85 -9.22
C ASP A 69 -6.20 16.32 -9.38
N ARG A 70 -5.07 15.62 -9.48
CA ARG A 70 -5.02 14.18 -9.77
C ARG A 70 -4.51 13.34 -8.62
N ALA A 71 -3.68 13.89 -7.76
CA ALA A 71 -2.93 13.10 -6.80
C ALA A 71 -2.70 13.81 -5.48
N CYS A 72 -2.54 13.02 -4.45
CA CYS A 72 -2.10 13.46 -3.14
C CYS A 72 -0.96 12.58 -2.61
N ILE A 73 -0.17 13.13 -1.70
CA ILE A 73 0.85 12.42 -0.93
C ILE A 73 0.58 12.69 0.54
N ILE A 74 0.51 11.62 1.31
CA ILE A 74 0.41 11.67 2.77
C ILE A 74 1.65 11.05 3.40
N ASP A 75 2.04 11.56 4.57
CA ASP A 75 3.16 11.08 5.38
C ASP A 75 2.66 10.69 6.78
N PHE A 76 2.68 9.42 7.10
CA PHE A 76 2.36 8.84 8.42
C PHE A 76 3.55 8.15 9.07
N GLY A 77 4.77 8.51 8.65
CA GLY A 77 6.04 7.85 8.94
C GLY A 77 6.52 7.00 7.76
N LEU A 78 5.67 6.80 6.77
CA LEU A 78 5.94 6.33 5.43
C LEU A 78 5.18 7.27 4.48
N LYS A 79 5.83 7.72 3.40
CA LYS A 79 5.16 8.50 2.38
C LYS A 79 4.48 7.59 1.39
N ALA A 80 3.19 7.84 1.17
CA ALA A 80 2.39 7.11 0.19
C ALA A 80 1.53 8.07 -0.64
N THR A 81 1.21 7.65 -1.86
CA THR A 81 0.47 8.45 -2.82
C THR A 81 -0.83 7.79 -3.24
N ALA A 82 -1.81 8.58 -3.58
CA ALA A 82 -3.09 8.13 -4.15
C ALA A 82 -3.72 9.21 -5.03
N SER A 83 -4.85 8.90 -5.65
CA SER A 83 -5.72 9.88 -6.29
C SER A 83 -6.20 10.93 -5.27
N SER A 84 -6.30 12.19 -5.70
CA SER A 84 -6.68 13.31 -4.83
C SER A 84 -8.09 13.19 -4.24
N ASP A 85 -8.98 12.40 -4.85
CA ASP A 85 -10.32 12.11 -4.36
C ASP A 85 -10.35 11.29 -3.06
N ARG A 86 -9.20 10.80 -2.59
CA ARG A 86 -9.05 10.15 -1.28
C ARG A 86 -8.95 11.12 -0.11
N LEU A 87 -8.74 12.40 -0.41
CA LEU A 87 -8.72 13.47 0.58
C LEU A 87 -10.03 14.28 0.58
N PRO A 88 -10.42 14.88 1.72
CA PRO A 88 -11.43 15.92 1.71
C PRO A 88 -11.05 17.06 0.75
N PRO A 89 -12.02 17.64 0.00
CA PRO A 89 -11.74 18.67 -1.02
C PRO A 89 -11.01 19.91 -0.50
N GLU A 90 -11.17 20.23 0.78
CA GLU A 90 -10.54 21.39 1.44
C GLU A 90 -9.15 21.10 2.02
N CYS A 91 -8.61 19.88 1.84
CA CYS A 91 -7.29 19.56 2.35
C CYS A 91 -6.18 20.17 1.52
N ALA A 92 -5.19 20.74 2.22
CA ALA A 92 -4.01 21.37 1.65
C ALA A 92 -2.73 20.79 2.30
N PRO A 93 -1.55 20.96 1.69
CA PRO A 93 -0.29 20.62 2.33
C PRO A 93 -0.14 21.25 3.73
N GLY A 94 0.26 20.44 4.72
CA GLY A 94 0.34 20.81 6.13
C GLY A 94 -0.91 20.47 6.96
N ASP A 95 -2.02 20.08 6.32
CA ASP A 95 -3.18 19.53 7.02
C ASP A 95 -2.91 18.07 7.44
N TYR A 96 -3.66 17.63 8.45
CA TYR A 96 -3.61 16.24 8.91
C TYR A 96 -4.93 15.53 8.63
N VAL A 97 -4.81 14.26 8.25
CA VAL A 97 -5.94 13.38 7.93
C VAL A 97 -5.81 12.06 8.66
N THR A 98 -6.94 11.41 8.90
CA THR A 98 -7.00 10.07 9.49
C THR A 98 -7.95 9.16 8.73
N GLY A 99 -7.72 7.87 8.83
CA GLY A 99 -8.56 6.82 8.26
C GLY A 99 -7.80 5.52 8.10
N GLU A 100 -8.43 4.57 7.42
CA GLU A 100 -7.79 3.29 7.09
C GLU A 100 -7.28 3.33 5.64
N VAL A 101 -6.01 2.93 5.48
CA VAL A 101 -5.33 2.87 4.19
C VAL A 101 -4.82 1.46 3.92
N TYR A 102 -4.85 1.05 2.67
CA TYR A 102 -4.28 -0.20 2.16
C TYR A 102 -3.05 0.13 1.35
N LEU A 103 -1.89 -0.42 1.70
CA LEU A 103 -0.61 -0.10 1.08
C LEU A 103 -0.27 -1.08 -0.04
N ASN A 104 0.09 -0.55 -1.22
CA ASN A 104 0.38 -1.35 -2.39
C ASN A 104 1.72 -0.97 -3.02
N LEU A 105 2.36 -1.97 -3.63
CA LEU A 105 3.47 -1.80 -4.56
C LEU A 105 2.89 -1.72 -5.99
N PRO A 106 2.74 -0.53 -6.57
CA PRO A 106 2.13 -0.37 -7.89
C PRO A 106 3.09 -0.72 -9.03
N LEU A 107 2.56 -1.05 -10.21
CA LEU A 107 3.37 -1.23 -11.42
C LEU A 107 3.93 0.12 -11.92
N CYS A 108 3.11 1.14 -11.88
CA CYS A 108 3.46 2.52 -12.22
C CYS A 108 2.64 3.50 -11.38
N THR A 109 3.09 4.74 -11.30
CA THR A 109 2.28 5.82 -10.74
C THR A 109 2.12 6.91 -11.78
N GLU A 110 0.90 7.34 -12.02
CA GLU A 110 0.59 8.50 -12.86
C GLU A 110 0.71 9.83 -12.08
N VAL A 111 1.38 9.78 -10.93
CA VAL A 111 1.30 10.80 -9.90
C VAL A 111 2.40 11.83 -10.01
N GLY A 112 2.07 12.98 -10.57
CA GLY A 112 2.83 14.22 -10.37
C GLY A 112 4.15 14.36 -11.15
N PRO A 113 4.86 15.46 -10.96
CA PRO A 113 6.15 15.72 -11.57
C PRO A 113 7.24 14.75 -11.11
N GLU A 114 8.17 14.40 -11.98
CA GLU A 114 9.28 13.46 -11.72
C GLU A 114 10.09 13.79 -10.44
N GLU A 115 10.19 15.07 -10.09
CA GLU A 115 10.88 15.53 -8.88
C GLU A 115 10.24 15.03 -7.58
N ILE A 116 8.91 14.87 -7.59
CA ILE A 116 8.16 14.37 -6.42
C ILE A 116 8.40 12.87 -6.24
N PHE A 117 8.52 12.11 -7.34
CA PHE A 117 8.79 10.68 -7.28
C PHE A 117 10.10 10.33 -6.59
N LYS A 118 11.15 11.14 -6.77
CA LYS A 118 12.43 10.94 -6.09
C LYS A 118 12.31 10.96 -4.57
N THR A 119 11.29 11.66 -4.05
CA THR A 119 11.02 11.72 -2.60
C THR A 119 10.14 10.57 -2.09
N LEU A 120 9.61 9.76 -3.01
CA LEU A 120 8.72 8.64 -2.71
C LEU A 120 9.39 7.27 -2.90
N ALA A 121 10.62 7.27 -3.45
CA ALA A 121 11.38 6.03 -3.62
C ALA A 121 11.83 5.49 -2.27
N HIS A 122 11.59 4.22 -2.06
CA HIS A 122 11.98 3.50 -0.85
C HIS A 122 12.82 2.29 -1.19
N ARG A 123 13.73 1.93 -0.29
CA ARG A 123 14.51 0.71 -0.35
C ARG A 123 14.02 -0.27 0.69
N TRP A 124 13.75 -1.48 0.27
CA TRP A 124 13.09 -2.49 1.08
C TRP A 124 13.93 -3.76 1.21
N GLN A 125 13.84 -4.41 2.37
CA GLN A 125 14.25 -5.79 2.57
C GLN A 125 13.02 -6.65 2.83
N VAL A 126 12.85 -7.73 2.08
CA VAL A 126 11.76 -8.69 2.27
C VAL A 126 12.08 -9.62 3.44
N ASN A 127 11.29 -9.58 4.50
CA ASN A 127 11.49 -10.41 5.69
C ASN A 127 10.63 -11.68 5.64
N LYS A 128 9.43 -11.57 5.03
CA LYS A 128 8.45 -12.65 4.92
C LYS A 128 7.55 -12.40 3.72
N ILE A 129 7.06 -13.48 3.11
CA ILE A 129 6.08 -13.45 2.02
C ILE A 129 4.89 -14.31 2.41
N SER A 130 3.68 -13.77 2.27
CA SER A 130 2.44 -14.51 2.47
C SER A 130 1.62 -14.46 1.18
N ALA A 131 1.32 -15.63 0.60
CA ALA A 131 0.38 -15.74 -0.51
C ALA A 131 -1.05 -15.73 0.02
N ASP A 132 -1.91 -14.91 -0.52
CA ASP A 132 -3.34 -14.95 -0.24
C ASP A 132 -4.00 -16.00 -1.14
N LEU A 133 -4.42 -17.09 -0.53
CA LEU A 133 -5.12 -18.20 -1.19
C LEU A 133 -6.61 -18.21 -0.85
N THR A 134 -7.12 -17.11 -0.30
CA THR A 134 -8.54 -16.96 0.03
C THR A 134 -9.37 -17.07 -1.24
N PRO A 135 -10.38 -17.95 -1.30
CA PRO A 135 -11.23 -18.07 -2.47
C PRO A 135 -12.01 -16.77 -2.72
N TYR A 136 -12.28 -16.50 -3.98
CA TYR A 136 -13.15 -15.41 -4.38
C TYR A 136 -14.55 -15.94 -4.67
N VAL A 137 -15.55 -15.24 -4.16
CA VAL A 137 -16.99 -15.53 -4.36
C VAL A 137 -17.66 -14.37 -5.08
N PRO A 138 -18.70 -14.61 -5.90
CA PRO A 138 -19.45 -13.55 -6.54
C PRO A 138 -20.03 -12.57 -5.50
N HIS A 139 -19.95 -11.28 -5.79
CA HIS A 139 -20.59 -10.26 -4.96
C HIS A 139 -22.11 -10.46 -4.96
N PRO A 140 -22.80 -10.44 -3.80
CA PRO A 140 -24.23 -10.76 -3.69
C PRO A 140 -25.15 -9.90 -4.57
N HIS A 141 -24.76 -8.65 -4.83
CA HIS A 141 -25.57 -7.69 -5.63
C HIS A 141 -24.98 -7.40 -7.01
N ASN A 142 -23.79 -7.94 -7.35
CA ASN A 142 -23.17 -7.76 -8.64
C ASN A 142 -22.32 -8.98 -9.02
N PRO A 143 -22.90 -9.99 -9.69
CA PRO A 143 -22.22 -11.25 -9.98
C PRO A 143 -21.01 -11.13 -10.94
N ARG A 144 -20.78 -9.94 -11.52
CA ARG A 144 -19.58 -9.65 -12.32
C ARG A 144 -18.38 -9.21 -11.45
N HIS A 145 -18.63 -8.89 -10.19
CA HIS A 145 -17.61 -8.59 -9.21
C HIS A 145 -17.41 -9.78 -8.28
N PHE A 146 -16.17 -10.00 -7.90
CA PHE A 146 -15.79 -11.05 -6.97
C PHE A 146 -15.22 -10.42 -5.70
N LEU A 147 -15.58 -10.99 -4.56
CA LEU A 147 -15.05 -10.61 -3.25
C LEU A 147 -14.30 -11.78 -2.65
N ARG A 148 -13.29 -11.49 -1.85
CA ARG A 148 -12.65 -12.51 -1.01
C ARG A 148 -13.70 -13.10 -0.07
N ASP A 149 -13.73 -14.42 0.07
CA ASP A 149 -14.62 -15.08 1.02
C ASP A 149 -14.10 -14.90 2.46
N PRO A 150 -14.73 -14.06 3.28
CA PRO A 150 -14.24 -13.78 4.63
C PRO A 150 -14.35 -14.99 5.57
N SER A 151 -15.11 -16.02 5.20
CA SER A 151 -15.25 -17.25 5.98
C SER A 151 -14.13 -18.28 5.70
N GLN A 152 -13.36 -18.07 4.63
CA GLN A 152 -12.32 -18.98 4.16
C GLN A 152 -10.97 -18.28 3.97
N ILE A 153 -10.67 -17.29 4.78
CA ILE A 153 -9.38 -16.58 4.74
C ILE A 153 -8.24 -17.57 4.91
N ARG A 154 -7.35 -17.60 3.91
CA ARG A 154 -6.23 -18.53 3.90
C ARG A 154 -4.96 -17.85 3.37
N TYR A 155 -3.91 -17.90 4.17
CA TYR A 155 -2.56 -17.49 3.78
C TYR A 155 -1.60 -18.67 3.83
N GLU A 156 -0.63 -18.66 2.94
CA GLU A 156 0.50 -19.57 2.92
C GLU A 156 1.81 -18.79 2.93
N GLU A 157 2.74 -19.18 3.80
CA GLU A 157 4.07 -18.56 3.84
C GLU A 157 4.94 -19.15 2.75
N LEU A 158 5.58 -18.28 1.97
CA LEU A 158 6.42 -18.66 0.84
C LEU A 158 7.85 -18.16 1.04
N ALA A 159 8.81 -18.90 0.45
CA ALA A 159 10.19 -18.41 0.33
C ALA A 159 10.33 -17.40 -0.83
N SER A 160 9.50 -17.55 -1.87
CA SER A 160 9.47 -16.68 -3.04
C SER A 160 8.07 -16.65 -3.65
N THR A 161 7.72 -15.56 -4.34
CA THR A 161 6.43 -15.40 -5.04
C THR A 161 6.28 -16.32 -6.26
N ASP A 162 7.37 -16.88 -6.80
CA ASP A 162 7.34 -17.86 -7.90
C ASP A 162 6.87 -19.25 -7.45
N SER A 163 6.91 -19.55 -6.16
CA SER A 163 6.59 -20.86 -5.59
C SER A 163 5.10 -21.22 -5.72
N VAL A 164 4.22 -20.25 -5.59
CA VAL A 164 2.76 -20.40 -5.72
C VAL A 164 2.20 -19.17 -6.41
N LYS A 165 1.55 -19.36 -7.55
CA LYS A 165 0.90 -18.25 -8.27
C LYS A 165 -0.45 -17.93 -7.64
N THR A 166 -0.62 -16.69 -7.23
CA THR A 166 -1.88 -16.15 -6.72
C THR A 166 -2.08 -14.72 -7.21
N HIS A 167 -3.29 -14.20 -7.04
CA HIS A 167 -3.62 -12.82 -7.39
C HIS A 167 -3.06 -11.79 -6.39
N SER A 168 -2.66 -12.24 -5.19
CA SER A 168 -2.31 -11.34 -4.11
C SER A 168 -1.25 -11.94 -3.20
N TYR A 169 -0.17 -11.18 -2.99
CA TYR A 169 0.85 -11.46 -1.99
C TYR A 169 0.90 -10.32 -0.98
N VAL A 170 1.26 -10.63 0.24
CA VAL A 170 1.64 -9.67 1.27
C VAL A 170 3.14 -9.81 1.50
N LEU A 171 3.90 -8.77 1.16
CA LEU A 171 5.33 -8.68 1.47
C LEU A 171 5.48 -7.98 2.82
N HIS A 172 6.08 -8.66 3.78
CA HIS A 172 6.48 -8.08 5.06
C HIS A 172 7.89 -7.54 4.90
N CYS A 173 8.02 -6.22 4.85
CA CYS A 173 9.26 -5.55 4.48
C CYS A 173 9.78 -4.65 5.60
N SER A 174 11.11 -4.58 5.75
CA SER A 174 11.77 -3.50 6.48
C SER A 174 12.22 -2.42 5.51
N GLU A 175 11.95 -1.16 5.85
CA GLU A 175 12.50 -0.04 5.12
C GLU A 175 13.98 0.14 5.48
N ILE A 176 14.84 0.21 4.47
CA ILE A 176 16.28 0.51 4.61
C ILE A 176 16.46 2.00 4.41
N VAL A 177 16.67 2.72 5.51
CA VAL A 177 17.00 4.15 5.46
C VAL A 177 18.50 4.28 5.20
N PRO A 178 18.93 5.06 4.19
CA PRO A 178 20.37 5.37 4.01
C PRO A 178 20.92 6.05 5.27
N GLU A 179 22.14 5.66 5.66
CA GLU A 179 22.89 6.33 6.72
C GLU A 179 23.34 7.74 6.32
#